data_5d296dcee409cc6e34d51898e286c36b
#
_entry.id   5d296dcee409cc6e34d51898e286c36b
#
_cell.length_a   1.000
_cell.length_b   1.000
_cell.length_c   1.000
_cell.angle_alpha   90.00
_cell.angle_beta   90.00
_cell.angle_gamma   90.00
#
_symmetry.space_group_name_H-M   'P 1'
#
loop_
_entity.id
_entity.type
_entity.pdbx_description
1 polymer ?
#
loop_
_entity_poly.entity_id
_entity_poly.type
_entity_poly.pdbx_seq_one_letter_code
_entity_poly.pdbx_strand_id
1 'polypeptide(L)'
;QFVSNNEMMQFNQIAQQGPDAAQFINGFKGNLVEVRKYIFSADALRSFFIVLIGLALLMLYRFKKLNSRVLVACIAVLCLIDMWQVDKRYLNDNMFVEKSVRDTPQQMSATDEQILRDKALDYRVLNLATNTFNENTTSYYHKSIGGYHPAKLRRYQELVDAYISKEMGKTASAVAGAAGDMTKVNGDSIFPVINMLNTKYFIMGLQNNQTVPIQNPYAYGNAWFVDKVNYVDNANQELDGLAAIDLRHEAVADKKFEKQLGTAVKQESTSMATLKSYEPNNLKYEVNSEKGGVLVFSEIYYPGWTATVDGQPVELGRVNYVLRAMNIKPGKHEVVLDFHPASINNTEAVAYTAYAILMVMAAFGVFMEWYKRHRKAKALKKAKAA
;
A
#
# COMPACT_ATOMS: atom_id res chain seq x y z
N GLN A 1 7.04 19.95 -28.92
CA GLN A 1 8.24 19.11 -28.73
C GLN A 1 7.80 17.66 -28.52
N PHE A 2 8.22 16.73 -29.43
CA PHE A 2 7.78 15.32 -29.39
C PHE A 2 8.69 14.41 -28.59
N VAL A 3 9.77 14.94 -27.99
CA VAL A 3 10.67 14.26 -27.05
C VAL A 3 10.89 15.20 -25.88
N SER A 4 10.68 14.74 -24.66
CA SER A 4 10.88 15.54 -23.45
C SER A 4 12.37 15.71 -23.13
N ASN A 5 12.71 16.69 -22.31
CA ASN A 5 14.10 16.92 -21.89
C ASN A 5 14.68 15.73 -21.13
N ASN A 6 13.87 15.05 -20.31
CA ASN A 6 14.30 13.85 -19.56
C ASN A 6 14.59 12.67 -20.50
N GLU A 7 13.72 12.43 -21.48
CA GLU A 7 13.97 11.39 -22.50
C GLU A 7 15.23 11.72 -23.32
N MET A 8 15.44 12.99 -23.64
CA MET A 8 16.64 13.41 -24.37
C MET A 8 17.93 13.14 -23.56
N MET A 9 17.90 13.39 -22.25
CA MET A 9 19.03 13.06 -21.38
C MET A 9 19.28 11.55 -21.32
N GLN A 10 18.22 10.75 -21.16
CA GLN A 10 18.36 9.30 -21.15
C GLN A 10 18.89 8.75 -22.49
N PHE A 11 18.40 9.24 -23.61
CA PHE A 11 18.89 8.86 -24.94
C PHE A 11 20.36 9.24 -25.12
N ASN A 12 20.78 10.39 -24.64
CA ASN A 12 22.18 10.80 -24.72
C ASN A 12 23.09 9.92 -23.83
N GLN A 13 22.64 9.53 -22.64
CA GLN A 13 23.39 8.61 -21.78
C GLN A 13 23.57 7.23 -22.43
N ILE A 14 22.53 6.69 -23.05
CA ILE A 14 22.64 5.40 -23.75
C ILE A 14 23.54 5.52 -24.98
N ALA A 15 23.43 6.62 -25.75
CA ALA A 15 24.27 6.85 -26.93
C ALA A 15 25.77 6.97 -26.60
N GLN A 16 26.14 7.37 -25.38
CA GLN A 16 27.54 7.43 -24.91
C GLN A 16 28.15 6.04 -24.64
N GLN A 17 27.37 4.97 -24.63
CA GLN A 17 27.88 3.60 -24.39
C GLN A 17 28.63 3.00 -25.59
N GLY A 18 28.54 3.59 -26.78
CA GLY A 18 29.27 3.19 -27.95
C GLY A 18 28.59 3.55 -29.27
N PRO A 19 29.32 3.39 -30.42
CA PRO A 19 28.79 3.75 -31.75
C PRO A 19 27.49 3.02 -32.11
N ASP A 20 27.40 1.73 -31.81
CA ASP A 20 26.21 0.90 -32.10
C ASP A 20 25.00 1.36 -31.29
N ALA A 21 25.20 1.68 -30.00
CA ALA A 21 24.18 2.23 -29.14
C ALA A 21 23.71 3.60 -29.65
N ALA A 22 24.62 4.45 -30.09
CA ALA A 22 24.28 5.76 -30.67
C ALA A 22 23.46 5.63 -31.96
N GLN A 23 23.82 4.69 -32.85
CA GLN A 23 23.05 4.44 -34.06
C GLN A 23 21.66 3.89 -33.77
N PHE A 24 21.53 2.94 -32.86
CA PHE A 24 20.23 2.40 -32.39
C PHE A 24 19.33 3.49 -31.83
N ILE A 25 19.84 4.31 -30.90
CA ILE A 25 19.08 5.38 -30.26
C ILE A 25 18.65 6.45 -31.24
N ASN A 26 19.49 6.81 -32.22
CA ASN A 26 19.10 7.79 -33.24
C ASN A 26 17.95 7.25 -34.14
N GLY A 27 18.00 5.98 -34.55
CA GLY A 27 16.91 5.33 -35.27
C GLY A 27 15.64 5.25 -34.44
N PHE A 28 15.74 4.81 -33.18
CA PHE A 28 14.62 4.72 -32.25
C PHE A 28 13.95 6.10 -32.03
N LYS A 29 14.75 7.14 -31.78
CA LYS A 29 14.27 8.51 -31.60
C LYS A 29 13.55 9.03 -32.84
N GLY A 30 14.06 8.75 -34.05
CA GLY A 30 13.41 9.10 -35.31
C GLY A 30 12.00 8.50 -35.41
N ASN A 31 11.90 7.18 -35.24
CA ASN A 31 10.65 6.45 -35.27
C ASN A 31 9.67 6.92 -34.17
N LEU A 32 10.18 7.15 -32.96
CA LEU A 32 9.35 7.63 -31.84
C LEU A 32 8.73 9.00 -32.15
N VAL A 33 9.50 9.93 -32.71
CA VAL A 33 9.00 11.26 -33.10
C VAL A 33 7.97 11.14 -34.21
N GLU A 34 8.18 10.29 -35.19
CA GLU A 34 7.25 10.08 -36.30
C GLU A 34 5.91 9.50 -35.84
N VAL A 35 5.95 8.45 -35.01
CA VAL A 35 4.75 7.84 -34.42
C VAL A 35 4.00 8.85 -33.54
N ARG A 36 4.68 9.62 -32.72
CA ARG A 36 4.04 10.65 -31.88
C ARG A 36 3.41 11.77 -32.71
N LYS A 37 4.04 12.20 -33.79
CA LYS A 37 3.46 13.17 -34.72
C LYS A 37 2.20 12.62 -35.38
N TYR A 38 2.23 11.36 -35.82
CA TYR A 38 1.07 10.71 -36.42
C TYR A 38 -0.12 10.65 -35.44
N ILE A 39 0.13 10.14 -34.20
CA ILE A 39 -0.90 10.06 -33.16
C ILE A 39 -1.48 11.45 -32.86
N PHE A 40 -0.62 12.46 -32.67
CA PHE A 40 -1.07 13.82 -32.39
C PHE A 40 -1.93 14.40 -33.53
N SER A 41 -1.50 14.22 -34.77
CA SER A 41 -2.24 14.71 -35.94
C SER A 41 -3.59 14.01 -36.11
N ALA A 42 -3.64 12.70 -35.90
CA ALA A 42 -4.87 11.91 -35.93
C ALA A 42 -5.86 12.36 -34.86
N ASP A 43 -5.38 12.57 -33.63
CA ASP A 43 -6.20 13.02 -32.50
C ASP A 43 -6.69 14.48 -32.67
N ALA A 44 -5.83 15.36 -33.19
CA ALA A 44 -6.21 16.73 -33.49
C ALA A 44 -7.31 16.80 -34.56
N LEU A 45 -7.16 16.00 -35.62
CA LEU A 45 -8.16 15.91 -36.70
C LEU A 45 -9.48 15.36 -36.18
N ARG A 46 -9.45 14.29 -35.40
CA ARG A 46 -10.64 13.72 -34.75
C ARG A 46 -11.37 14.76 -33.90
N SER A 47 -10.63 15.44 -33.00
CA SER A 47 -11.18 16.46 -32.12
C SER A 47 -11.78 17.63 -32.90
N PHE A 48 -11.13 18.04 -33.99
CA PHE A 48 -11.66 19.07 -34.88
C PHE A 48 -13.02 18.68 -35.43
N PHE A 49 -13.19 17.46 -35.96
CA PHE A 49 -14.49 17.03 -36.53
C PHE A 49 -15.57 16.89 -35.45
N ILE A 50 -15.23 16.40 -34.24
CA ILE A 50 -16.20 16.31 -33.15
C ILE A 50 -16.70 17.70 -32.72
N VAL A 51 -15.79 18.67 -32.60
CA VAL A 51 -16.16 20.06 -32.30
C VAL A 51 -17.00 20.67 -33.43
N LEU A 52 -16.65 20.42 -34.68
CA LEU A 52 -17.38 20.91 -35.84
C LEU A 52 -18.81 20.35 -35.87
N ILE A 53 -19.00 19.06 -35.65
CA ILE A 53 -20.31 18.40 -35.56
C ILE A 53 -21.10 19.00 -34.38
N GLY A 54 -20.51 19.15 -33.23
CA GLY A 54 -21.12 19.78 -32.04
C GLY A 54 -21.60 21.20 -32.37
N LEU A 55 -20.76 22.00 -33.02
CA LEU A 55 -21.12 23.36 -33.47
C LEU A 55 -22.29 23.34 -34.46
N ALA A 56 -22.26 22.43 -35.44
CA ALA A 56 -23.35 22.30 -36.42
C ALA A 56 -24.70 21.95 -35.74
N LEU A 57 -24.69 21.03 -34.74
CA LEU A 57 -25.87 20.69 -33.96
C LEU A 57 -26.42 21.90 -33.19
N LEU A 58 -25.54 22.69 -32.56
CA LEU A 58 -25.94 23.91 -31.88
C LEU A 58 -26.50 24.98 -32.82
N MET A 59 -25.91 25.14 -34.00
CA MET A 59 -26.44 26.05 -35.05
C MET A 59 -27.82 25.63 -35.52
N LEU A 60 -28.01 24.33 -35.80
CA LEU A 60 -29.33 23.81 -36.18
C LEU A 60 -30.39 24.07 -35.09
N TYR A 61 -30.02 23.93 -33.84
CA TYR A 61 -30.89 24.28 -32.72
C TYR A 61 -31.17 25.79 -32.67
N ARG A 62 -30.15 26.64 -32.83
CA ARG A 62 -30.28 28.10 -32.85
C ARG A 62 -31.21 28.57 -33.95
N PHE A 63 -31.14 27.95 -35.11
CA PHE A 63 -32.03 28.25 -36.25
C PHE A 63 -33.41 27.54 -36.16
N LYS A 64 -33.75 26.97 -34.98
CA LYS A 64 -35.04 26.26 -34.75
C LYS A 64 -35.33 25.08 -35.69
N LYS A 65 -34.29 24.52 -36.32
CA LYS A 65 -34.39 23.32 -37.16
C LYS A 65 -34.33 22.03 -36.34
N LEU A 66 -33.86 22.10 -35.11
CA LEU A 66 -33.73 20.98 -34.18
C LEU A 66 -34.44 21.32 -32.85
N ASN A 67 -35.13 20.36 -32.25
CA ASN A 67 -35.69 20.56 -30.91
C ASN A 67 -34.68 20.20 -29.82
N SER A 68 -34.86 20.70 -28.59
CA SER A 68 -33.92 20.51 -27.49
C SER A 68 -33.68 19.04 -27.10
N ARG A 69 -34.72 18.18 -27.22
CA ARG A 69 -34.59 16.76 -26.87
C ARG A 69 -33.66 16.01 -27.82
N VAL A 70 -33.84 16.30 -29.14
CA VAL A 70 -32.98 15.70 -30.16
C VAL A 70 -31.55 16.24 -30.08
N LEU A 71 -31.39 17.54 -29.82
CA LEU A 71 -30.04 18.11 -29.59
C LEU A 71 -29.30 17.39 -28.47
N VAL A 72 -29.94 17.24 -27.29
CA VAL A 72 -29.34 16.57 -26.14
C VAL A 72 -29.00 15.12 -26.48
N ALA A 73 -29.90 14.40 -27.15
CA ALA A 73 -29.64 13.02 -27.57
C ALA A 73 -28.45 12.93 -28.55
N CYS A 74 -28.38 13.81 -29.55
CA CYS A 74 -27.26 13.82 -30.50
C CYS A 74 -25.92 14.15 -29.84
N ILE A 75 -25.89 15.13 -28.92
CA ILE A 75 -24.68 15.46 -28.18
C ILE A 75 -24.27 14.29 -27.25
N ALA A 76 -25.22 13.65 -26.57
CA ALA A 76 -24.92 12.48 -25.72
C ALA A 76 -24.34 11.33 -26.55
N VAL A 77 -24.87 11.03 -27.72
CA VAL A 77 -24.34 10.01 -28.64
C VAL A 77 -22.94 10.40 -29.13
N LEU A 78 -22.72 11.65 -29.48
CA LEU A 78 -21.41 12.14 -29.93
C LEU A 78 -20.36 11.98 -28.84
N CYS A 79 -20.70 12.36 -27.60
CA CYS A 79 -19.83 12.16 -26.45
C CYS A 79 -19.54 10.67 -26.16
N LEU A 80 -20.57 9.81 -26.26
CA LEU A 80 -20.38 8.37 -26.05
C LEU A 80 -19.42 7.77 -27.10
N ILE A 81 -19.56 8.17 -28.37
CA ILE A 81 -18.69 7.70 -29.46
C ILE A 81 -17.24 8.15 -29.20
N ASP A 82 -17.05 9.42 -28.83
CA ASP A 82 -15.73 9.95 -28.55
C ASP A 82 -15.05 9.24 -27.36
N MET A 83 -15.75 9.15 -26.23
CA MET A 83 -15.25 8.47 -25.04
C MET A 83 -14.96 7.00 -25.29
N TRP A 84 -15.88 6.28 -25.96
CA TRP A 84 -15.68 4.88 -26.32
C TRP A 84 -14.39 4.64 -27.12
N GLN A 85 -14.11 5.49 -28.11
CA GLN A 85 -12.89 5.38 -28.91
C GLN A 85 -11.62 5.65 -28.09
N VAL A 86 -11.68 6.59 -27.14
CA VAL A 86 -10.56 6.88 -26.24
C VAL A 86 -10.36 5.73 -25.24
N ASP A 87 -11.43 5.26 -24.62
CA ASP A 87 -11.40 4.20 -23.62
C ASP A 87 -10.84 2.88 -24.19
N LYS A 88 -11.19 2.55 -25.45
CA LYS A 88 -10.66 1.36 -26.16
C LYS A 88 -9.13 1.39 -26.36
N ARG A 89 -8.47 2.53 -26.25
CA ARG A 89 -7.00 2.59 -26.29
C ARG A 89 -6.37 2.07 -24.98
N TYR A 90 -7.06 2.29 -23.86
CA TYR A 90 -6.60 1.91 -22.54
C TYR A 90 -7.20 0.58 -22.07
N LEU A 91 -8.44 0.30 -22.45
CA LEU A 91 -9.15 -0.93 -22.12
C LEU A 91 -9.60 -1.61 -23.43
N ASN A 92 -8.72 -2.39 -24.01
CA ASN A 92 -8.95 -3.14 -25.25
C ASN A 92 -9.02 -4.65 -25.00
N ASP A 93 -9.39 -5.40 -26.02
CA ASP A 93 -9.64 -6.83 -25.90
C ASP A 93 -8.38 -7.65 -25.48
N ASN A 94 -7.18 -7.13 -25.79
CA ASN A 94 -5.91 -7.75 -25.40
C ASN A 94 -5.62 -7.65 -23.88
N MET A 95 -6.35 -6.80 -23.16
CA MET A 95 -6.21 -6.65 -21.70
C MET A 95 -7.14 -7.58 -20.93
N PHE A 96 -8.08 -8.24 -21.59
CA PHE A 96 -8.92 -9.24 -20.97
C PHE A 96 -8.21 -10.58 -20.98
N VAL A 97 -8.11 -11.17 -19.81
CA VAL A 97 -7.53 -12.49 -19.61
C VAL A 97 -8.61 -13.47 -19.18
N GLU A 98 -8.37 -14.75 -19.35
CA GLU A 98 -9.25 -15.78 -18.85
C GLU A 98 -9.40 -15.69 -17.32
N LYS A 99 -10.56 -16.12 -16.84
CA LYS A 99 -10.89 -16.10 -15.40
C LYS A 99 -9.85 -16.84 -14.56
N SER A 100 -9.33 -17.95 -15.04
CA SER A 100 -8.28 -18.73 -14.37
C SER A 100 -7.01 -17.93 -14.15
N VAL A 101 -6.57 -17.14 -15.16
CA VAL A 101 -5.40 -16.26 -15.07
C VAL A 101 -5.66 -15.09 -14.11
N ARG A 102 -6.88 -14.56 -14.10
CA ARG A 102 -7.28 -13.50 -13.18
C ARG A 102 -7.31 -13.99 -11.72
N ASP A 103 -7.82 -15.19 -11.50
CA ASP A 103 -7.99 -15.75 -10.16
C ASP A 103 -6.65 -16.24 -9.56
N THR A 104 -5.65 -16.53 -10.41
CA THR A 104 -4.28 -16.89 -10.00
C THR A 104 -3.24 -16.05 -10.77
N PRO A 105 -3.18 -14.71 -10.54
CA PRO A 105 -2.35 -13.80 -11.32
C PRO A 105 -0.85 -14.00 -11.09
N GLN A 106 -0.47 -14.62 -9.98
CA GLN A 106 0.91 -14.96 -9.65
C GLN A 106 1.02 -16.48 -9.44
N GLN A 107 1.94 -17.11 -10.15
CA GLN A 107 2.27 -18.50 -9.89
C GLN A 107 3.22 -18.60 -8.70
N MET A 108 2.93 -19.54 -7.81
CA MET A 108 3.76 -19.81 -6.65
C MET A 108 5.11 -20.39 -7.09
N SER A 109 6.20 -19.80 -6.65
CA SER A 109 7.53 -20.34 -6.89
C SER A 109 7.87 -21.46 -5.89
N ALA A 110 8.88 -22.27 -6.21
CA ALA A 110 9.39 -23.28 -5.28
C ALA A 110 9.91 -22.65 -3.97
N THR A 111 10.41 -21.42 -4.05
CA THR A 111 10.83 -20.62 -2.89
C THR A 111 9.64 -20.26 -2.00
N ASP A 112 8.53 -19.80 -2.59
CA ASP A 112 7.32 -19.48 -1.84
C ASP A 112 6.74 -20.71 -1.16
N GLU A 113 6.67 -21.85 -1.88
CA GLU A 113 6.22 -23.13 -1.31
C GLU A 113 7.07 -23.55 -0.11
N GLN A 114 8.39 -23.35 -0.18
CA GLN A 114 9.29 -23.71 0.90
C GLN A 114 9.06 -22.83 2.14
N ILE A 115 8.91 -21.52 1.96
CA ILE A 115 8.62 -20.58 3.06
C ILE A 115 7.25 -20.90 3.69
N LEU A 116 6.23 -21.19 2.90
CA LEU A 116 4.86 -21.47 3.38
C LEU A 116 4.71 -22.81 4.12
N ARG A 117 5.74 -23.66 4.12
CA ARG A 117 5.81 -24.85 4.99
C ARG A 117 5.96 -24.47 6.47
N ASP A 118 6.51 -23.30 6.74
CA ASP A 118 6.56 -22.75 8.10
C ASP A 118 5.15 -22.36 8.55
N LYS A 119 4.69 -22.99 9.65
CA LYS A 119 3.35 -22.78 10.21
C LYS A 119 3.32 -21.76 11.35
N ALA A 120 4.37 -20.97 11.54
CA ALA A 120 4.34 -19.83 12.46
C ALA A 120 3.20 -18.87 12.06
N LEU A 121 2.49 -18.35 13.06
CA LEU A 121 1.27 -17.55 12.84
C LEU A 121 1.56 -16.24 12.11
N ASP A 122 2.72 -15.63 12.39
CA ASP A 122 3.11 -14.37 11.76
C ASP A 122 4.62 -14.21 11.69
N TYR A 123 5.10 -13.83 10.52
CA TYR A 123 6.48 -13.40 10.24
C TYR A 123 6.51 -12.60 8.94
N ARG A 124 7.59 -11.87 8.73
CA ARG A 124 7.79 -11.11 7.49
C ARG A 124 8.91 -11.70 6.64
N VAL A 125 8.82 -11.40 5.36
CA VAL A 125 9.77 -11.82 4.33
C VAL A 125 10.39 -10.58 3.68
N LEU A 126 11.70 -10.62 3.47
CA LEU A 126 12.44 -9.63 2.68
C LEU A 126 12.89 -10.26 1.39
N ASN A 127 12.36 -9.80 0.26
CA ASN A 127 12.79 -10.25 -1.06
C ASN A 127 13.92 -9.35 -1.57
N LEU A 128 15.14 -9.90 -1.62
CA LEU A 128 16.34 -9.23 -2.11
C LEU A 128 16.62 -9.55 -3.60
N ALA A 129 15.81 -10.42 -4.22
CA ALA A 129 15.92 -10.78 -5.63
C ALA A 129 15.20 -9.80 -6.56
N THR A 130 14.39 -8.88 -6.00
CA THR A 130 13.55 -7.92 -6.74
C THR A 130 13.79 -6.50 -6.25
N ASN A 131 13.13 -5.53 -6.89
CA ASN A 131 13.06 -4.17 -6.34
C ASN A 131 12.03 -4.13 -5.19
N THR A 132 12.48 -4.46 -3.99
CA THR A 132 11.69 -4.71 -2.78
C THR A 132 10.58 -3.67 -2.51
N PHE A 133 10.81 -2.38 -2.81
CA PHE A 133 9.84 -1.30 -2.55
C PHE A 133 9.04 -0.85 -3.77
N ASN A 134 9.23 -1.52 -4.92
CA ASN A 134 8.55 -1.19 -6.17
C ASN A 134 7.96 -2.43 -6.85
N GLU A 135 7.62 -3.46 -6.08
CA GLU A 135 6.96 -4.67 -6.54
C GLU A 135 5.85 -5.09 -5.57
N ASN A 136 4.97 -5.99 -5.98
CA ASN A 136 3.87 -6.50 -5.16
C ASN A 136 3.71 -8.04 -5.22
N THR A 137 4.60 -8.71 -5.94
CA THR A 137 4.56 -10.17 -6.12
C THR A 137 4.84 -10.91 -4.82
N THR A 138 5.82 -10.45 -4.04
CA THR A 138 6.14 -11.02 -2.72
C THR A 138 4.95 -10.93 -1.76
N SER A 139 4.23 -9.80 -1.79
CA SER A 139 3.06 -9.58 -0.92
C SER A 139 1.87 -10.45 -1.26
N TYR A 140 1.88 -11.14 -2.40
CA TYR A 140 0.80 -12.05 -2.78
C TYR A 140 0.77 -13.31 -1.92
N TYR A 141 1.95 -13.83 -1.55
CA TYR A 141 2.06 -15.04 -0.74
C TYR A 141 2.59 -14.79 0.68
N HIS A 142 3.28 -13.67 0.91
CA HIS A 142 4.00 -13.40 2.16
C HIS A 142 3.72 -12.00 2.69
N LYS A 143 3.85 -11.82 4.00
CA LYS A 143 3.94 -10.49 4.61
C LYS A 143 5.31 -9.90 4.31
N SER A 144 5.39 -9.03 3.31
CA SER A 144 6.63 -8.37 2.93
C SER A 144 6.91 -7.15 3.80
N ILE A 145 8.18 -6.89 4.10
CA ILE A 145 8.62 -5.59 4.66
C ILE A 145 8.70 -4.51 3.58
N GLY A 146 8.63 -4.90 2.30
CA GLY A 146 8.61 -4.04 1.13
C GLY A 146 7.22 -3.83 0.56
N GLY A 147 7.17 -3.74 -0.78
CA GLY A 147 5.95 -3.56 -1.56
C GLY A 147 5.75 -2.15 -2.07
N TYR A 148 5.07 -2.06 -3.22
CA TYR A 148 4.65 -0.79 -3.78
C TYR A 148 3.31 -0.35 -3.19
N HIS A 149 3.27 0.81 -2.54
CA HIS A 149 2.04 1.43 -2.05
C HIS A 149 2.14 2.96 -2.11
N PRO A 150 1.22 3.66 -2.80
CA PRO A 150 1.27 5.11 -2.94
C PRO A 150 1.00 5.86 -1.62
N ALA A 151 0.27 5.25 -0.68
CA ALA A 151 -0.05 5.81 0.64
C ALA A 151 0.81 5.19 1.75
N LYS A 152 2.10 4.98 1.50
CA LYS A 152 3.05 4.47 2.50
C LYS A 152 3.14 5.42 3.69
N LEU A 153 3.18 4.85 4.91
CA LEU A 153 3.36 5.64 6.12
C LEU A 153 4.70 6.41 6.08
N ARG A 154 4.65 7.72 6.29
CA ARG A 154 5.84 8.58 6.22
C ARG A 154 6.97 8.08 7.13
N ARG A 155 6.69 7.74 8.39
CA ARG A 155 7.70 7.20 9.32
C ARG A 155 8.31 5.89 8.84
N TYR A 156 7.52 5.04 8.19
CA TYR A 156 8.04 3.82 7.61
C TYR A 156 8.96 4.12 6.42
N GLN A 157 8.60 5.08 5.56
CA GLN A 157 9.48 5.52 4.48
C GLN A 157 10.79 6.12 5.01
N GLU A 158 10.72 6.96 6.04
CA GLU A 158 11.91 7.53 6.69
C GLU A 158 12.81 6.43 7.30
N LEU A 159 12.23 5.37 7.87
CA LEU A 159 12.98 4.20 8.34
C LEU A 159 13.61 3.40 7.18
N VAL A 160 12.91 3.28 6.04
CA VAL A 160 13.44 2.69 4.82
C VAL A 160 14.67 3.45 4.33
N ASP A 161 14.58 4.77 4.25
CA ASP A 161 15.64 5.63 3.73
C ASP A 161 16.86 5.69 4.66
N ALA A 162 16.62 5.74 5.98
CA ALA A 162 17.68 5.85 6.97
C ALA A 162 18.43 4.52 7.20
N TYR A 163 17.71 3.39 7.27
CA TYR A 163 18.24 2.12 7.74
C TYR A 163 17.97 0.96 6.82
N ILE A 164 16.70 0.64 6.47
CA ILE A 164 16.36 -0.62 5.83
C ILE A 164 17.09 -0.77 4.49
N SER A 165 17.14 0.29 3.66
CA SER A 165 17.83 0.25 2.36
C SER A 165 19.32 -0.06 2.50
N LYS A 166 19.97 0.48 3.53
CA LYS A 166 21.40 0.23 3.82
C LYS A 166 21.61 -1.19 4.36
N GLU A 167 20.74 -1.63 5.26
CA GLU A 167 20.79 -2.98 5.83
C GLU A 167 20.54 -4.04 4.75
N MET A 168 19.63 -3.81 3.81
CA MET A 168 19.39 -4.72 2.68
C MET A 168 20.67 -5.00 1.88
N GLY A 169 21.43 -3.96 1.54
CA GLY A 169 22.71 -4.12 0.83
C GLY A 169 23.73 -4.92 1.64
N LYS A 170 23.84 -4.61 2.95
CA LYS A 170 24.72 -5.34 3.87
C LYS A 170 24.28 -6.80 4.04
N THR A 171 22.98 -7.06 4.17
CA THR A 171 22.40 -8.39 4.29
C THR A 171 22.70 -9.23 3.05
N ALA A 172 22.43 -8.67 1.85
CA ALA A 172 22.71 -9.37 0.59
C ALA A 172 24.19 -9.76 0.48
N SER A 173 25.10 -8.84 0.80
CA SER A 173 26.56 -9.09 0.77
C SER A 173 26.99 -10.11 1.82
N ALA A 174 26.49 -10.02 3.04
CA ALA A 174 26.85 -10.93 4.14
C ALA A 174 26.34 -12.36 3.87
N VAL A 175 25.07 -12.50 3.44
CA VAL A 175 24.49 -13.80 3.13
C VAL A 175 25.18 -14.45 1.93
N ALA A 176 25.48 -13.68 0.88
CA ALA A 176 26.24 -14.18 -0.28
C ALA A 176 27.66 -14.59 0.10
N GLY A 177 28.37 -13.78 0.89
CA GLY A 177 29.71 -14.08 1.37
C GLY A 177 29.80 -15.32 2.28
N ALA A 178 28.71 -15.59 3.01
CA ALA A 178 28.54 -16.78 3.83
C ALA A 178 27.99 -18.00 3.06
N ALA A 179 27.76 -17.89 1.76
CA ALA A 179 27.09 -18.91 0.92
C ALA A 179 25.74 -19.39 1.51
N GLY A 180 25.00 -18.49 2.14
CA GLY A 180 23.70 -18.77 2.78
C GLY A 180 23.78 -19.35 4.20
N ASP A 181 24.98 -19.61 4.73
CA ASP A 181 25.18 -20.13 6.08
C ASP A 181 25.09 -19.00 7.12
N MET A 182 23.89 -18.83 7.69
CA MET A 182 23.60 -17.77 8.67
C MET A 182 24.38 -17.90 9.98
N THR A 183 25.01 -19.05 10.28
CA THR A 183 25.85 -19.19 11.47
C THR A 183 27.15 -18.38 11.37
N LYS A 184 27.56 -18.01 10.15
CA LYS A 184 28.73 -17.18 9.86
C LYS A 184 28.42 -15.69 9.75
N VAL A 185 27.16 -15.32 9.90
CA VAL A 185 26.67 -13.93 9.77
C VAL A 185 26.38 -13.39 11.17
N ASN A 186 26.85 -12.19 11.50
CA ASN A 186 26.45 -11.48 12.72
C ASN A 186 25.21 -10.60 12.42
N GLY A 187 24.03 -11.24 12.41
CA GLY A 187 22.79 -10.57 12.02
C GLY A 187 22.33 -9.48 13.00
N ASP A 188 22.61 -9.61 14.27
CA ASP A 188 22.24 -8.56 15.25
C ASP A 188 23.02 -7.26 15.04
N SER A 189 24.23 -7.32 14.47
CA SER A 189 25.03 -6.13 14.15
C SER A 189 24.78 -5.60 12.72
N ILE A 190 24.47 -6.49 11.77
CA ILE A 190 24.43 -6.13 10.34
C ILE A 190 23.07 -5.57 9.94
N PHE A 191 21.96 -6.12 10.47
CA PHE A 191 20.58 -5.76 10.08
C PHE A 191 19.59 -5.75 11.25
N PRO A 192 19.90 -5.01 12.35
CA PRO A 192 19.04 -4.99 13.55
C PRO A 192 17.64 -4.41 13.30
N VAL A 193 17.50 -3.43 12.38
CA VAL A 193 16.20 -2.86 12.05
C VAL A 193 15.33 -3.86 11.25
N ILE A 194 15.93 -4.66 10.39
CA ILE A 194 15.23 -5.75 9.69
C ILE A 194 14.80 -6.82 10.69
N ASN A 195 15.65 -7.13 11.72
CA ASN A 195 15.31 -8.10 12.77
C ASN A 195 14.14 -7.66 13.65
N MET A 196 14.08 -6.38 14.04
CA MET A 196 12.98 -5.85 14.86
C MET A 196 11.63 -5.87 14.13
N LEU A 197 11.65 -5.91 12.81
CA LEU A 197 10.45 -6.06 11.97
C LEU A 197 10.01 -7.53 11.83
N ASN A 198 10.57 -8.47 12.60
CA ASN A 198 10.28 -9.90 12.53
C ASN A 198 10.48 -10.50 11.13
N THR A 199 11.55 -10.09 10.45
CA THR A 199 11.90 -10.63 9.13
C THR A 199 12.55 -11.99 9.28
N LYS A 200 11.76 -13.05 9.13
CA LYS A 200 12.20 -14.44 9.37
C LYS A 200 12.84 -15.10 8.16
N TYR A 201 12.53 -14.61 6.95
CA TYR A 201 13.08 -15.15 5.71
C TYR A 201 13.59 -14.06 4.79
N PHE A 202 14.72 -14.34 4.15
CA PHE A 202 15.25 -13.60 3.01
C PHE A 202 15.05 -14.43 1.74
N ILE A 203 14.55 -13.83 0.66
CA ILE A 203 14.55 -14.43 -0.67
C ILE A 203 15.76 -13.89 -1.42
N MET A 204 16.71 -14.76 -1.74
CA MET A 204 17.94 -14.41 -2.46
C MET A 204 17.83 -14.84 -3.92
N GLY A 205 18.26 -13.96 -4.82
CA GLY A 205 18.41 -14.30 -6.23
C GLY A 205 19.64 -15.16 -6.48
N LEU A 206 19.49 -16.19 -7.32
CA LEU A 206 20.55 -17.02 -7.84
C LEU A 206 20.78 -16.71 -9.33
N GLN A 207 21.80 -17.33 -9.93
CA GLN A 207 21.98 -17.32 -11.37
C GLN A 207 20.76 -17.96 -12.06
N ASN A 208 20.47 -17.56 -13.31
CA ASN A 208 19.33 -18.04 -14.10
C ASN A 208 17.94 -17.67 -13.57
N ASN A 209 17.79 -16.53 -12.91
CA ASN A 209 16.51 -16.04 -12.35
C ASN A 209 15.84 -16.98 -11.33
N GLN A 210 16.57 -17.90 -10.76
CA GLN A 210 16.10 -18.71 -9.65
C GLN A 210 16.26 -17.97 -8.34
N THR A 211 15.43 -18.35 -7.35
CA THR A 211 15.50 -17.80 -6.00
C THR A 211 15.62 -18.91 -4.97
N VAL A 212 16.14 -18.57 -3.80
CA VAL A 212 16.26 -19.48 -2.67
C VAL A 212 15.86 -18.75 -1.38
N PRO A 213 15.12 -19.40 -0.47
CA PRO A 213 14.81 -18.83 0.82
C PRO A 213 15.95 -19.09 1.81
N ILE A 214 16.35 -18.07 2.53
CA ILE A 214 17.32 -18.15 3.64
C ILE A 214 16.59 -17.79 4.93
N GLN A 215 16.58 -18.70 5.89
CA GLN A 215 15.98 -18.43 7.20
C GLN A 215 16.89 -17.51 8.03
N ASN A 216 16.31 -16.45 8.59
CA ASN A 216 16.98 -15.52 9.49
C ASN A 216 16.76 -15.94 10.95
N PRO A 217 17.78 -16.46 11.64
CA PRO A 217 17.67 -16.85 13.05
C PRO A 217 17.71 -15.66 14.02
N TYR A 218 18.01 -14.45 13.51
CA TYR A 218 18.18 -13.23 14.31
C TYR A 218 16.89 -12.39 14.41
N ALA A 219 15.80 -12.77 13.75
CA ALA A 219 14.50 -12.10 13.88
C ALA A 219 14.07 -12.08 15.37
N TYR A 220 13.57 -10.92 15.85
CA TYR A 220 13.22 -10.78 17.27
C TYR A 220 11.90 -11.46 17.66
N GLY A 221 11.16 -11.98 16.67
CA GLY A 221 9.84 -12.58 16.88
C GLY A 221 8.71 -11.55 16.85
N ASN A 222 7.51 -11.99 17.24
CA ASN A 222 6.31 -11.16 17.19
C ASN A 222 6.26 -10.13 18.31
N ALA A 223 6.87 -10.44 19.47
CA ALA A 223 7.01 -9.53 20.59
C ALA A 223 8.17 -9.95 21.50
N TRP A 224 8.86 -8.96 22.08
CA TRP A 224 9.97 -9.19 23.01
C TRP A 224 10.02 -8.10 24.06
N PHE A 225 10.61 -8.42 25.21
CA PHE A 225 10.88 -7.45 26.25
C PHE A 225 12.20 -6.73 26.03
N VAL A 226 12.27 -5.47 26.41
CA VAL A 226 13.51 -4.68 26.43
C VAL A 226 13.93 -4.37 27.86
N ASP A 227 15.26 -4.31 28.08
CA ASP A 227 15.87 -4.06 29.40
C ASP A 227 15.91 -2.56 29.74
N LYS A 228 15.83 -1.70 28.67
CA LYS A 228 15.94 -0.25 28.82
C LYS A 228 15.15 0.47 27.74
N VAL A 229 14.54 1.61 28.11
CA VAL A 229 13.96 2.57 27.14
C VAL A 229 14.72 3.89 27.26
N ASN A 230 15.26 4.36 26.14
CA ASN A 230 15.94 5.63 26.04
C ASN A 230 14.92 6.68 25.53
N TYR A 231 14.51 7.58 26.42
CA TYR A 231 13.55 8.63 26.08
C TYR A 231 14.22 9.84 25.45
N VAL A 232 13.66 10.34 24.35
CA VAL A 232 14.19 11.45 23.55
C VAL A 232 13.11 12.51 23.30
N ASP A 233 13.52 13.73 22.94
CA ASP A 233 12.63 14.88 22.87
C ASP A 233 11.86 15.01 21.53
N ASN A 234 12.36 14.38 20.47
CA ASN A 234 11.77 14.55 19.13
C ASN A 234 12.02 13.35 18.22
N ALA A 235 11.31 13.34 17.08
CA ALA A 235 11.33 12.25 16.12
C ALA A 235 12.71 12.03 15.45
N ASN A 236 13.51 13.07 15.25
CA ASN A 236 14.84 12.92 14.65
C ASN A 236 15.78 12.18 15.61
N GLN A 237 15.76 12.56 16.90
CA GLN A 237 16.53 11.88 17.92
C GLN A 237 16.03 10.41 18.12
N GLU A 238 14.72 10.17 17.97
CA GLU A 238 14.15 8.80 18.00
C GLU A 238 14.70 7.96 16.83
N LEU A 239 14.75 8.52 15.61
CA LEU A 239 15.29 7.86 14.44
C LEU A 239 16.79 7.63 14.55
N ASP A 240 17.57 8.68 14.90
CA ASP A 240 19.03 8.61 14.99
C ASP A 240 19.47 7.68 16.11
N GLY A 241 18.71 7.62 17.19
CA GLY A 241 18.97 6.76 18.37
C GLY A 241 18.98 5.27 18.06
N LEU A 242 18.33 4.83 16.99
CA LEU A 242 18.31 3.40 16.59
C LEU A 242 19.72 2.86 16.25
N ALA A 243 20.62 3.70 15.78
CA ALA A 243 21.99 3.32 15.45
C ALA A 243 22.91 3.20 16.69
N ALA A 244 22.49 3.76 17.83
CA ALA A 244 23.31 3.90 19.01
C ALA A 244 23.06 2.83 20.08
N ILE A 245 22.07 1.97 19.90
CA ILE A 245 21.60 0.98 20.90
C ILE A 245 21.53 -0.43 20.32
N ASP A 246 21.51 -1.40 21.21
CA ASP A 246 21.15 -2.78 20.88
C ASP A 246 19.62 -2.94 20.88
N LEU A 247 19.01 -2.96 19.68
CA LEU A 247 17.56 -3.02 19.50
C LEU A 247 16.90 -4.30 20.06
N ARG A 248 17.68 -5.34 20.34
CA ARG A 248 17.19 -6.55 21.02
C ARG A 248 16.95 -6.30 22.51
N HIS A 249 17.77 -5.47 23.13
CA HIS A 249 17.78 -5.22 24.57
C HIS A 249 17.30 -3.83 24.94
N GLU A 250 17.39 -2.88 24.04
CA GLU A 250 17.02 -1.49 24.28
C GLU A 250 16.01 -0.98 23.26
N ALA A 251 15.23 0.01 23.67
CA ALA A 251 14.34 0.74 22.78
C ALA A 251 14.56 2.25 22.89
N VAL A 252 14.21 3.00 21.84
CA VAL A 252 14.14 4.46 21.84
C VAL A 252 12.67 4.87 21.75
N ALA A 253 12.25 5.84 22.55
CA ALA A 253 10.90 6.38 22.55
C ALA A 253 10.88 7.90 22.70
N ASP A 254 9.90 8.55 22.08
CA ASP A 254 9.58 9.95 22.33
C ASP A 254 9.06 10.10 23.77
N LYS A 255 9.55 11.08 24.52
CA LYS A 255 9.16 11.38 25.92
C LYS A 255 7.66 11.46 26.13
N LYS A 256 6.87 11.80 25.14
CA LYS A 256 5.40 11.83 25.25
C LYS A 256 4.80 10.45 25.59
N PHE A 257 5.52 9.35 25.33
CA PHE A 257 5.10 8.00 25.67
C PHE A 257 5.68 7.49 27.00
N GLU A 258 6.45 8.30 27.71
CA GLU A 258 7.07 7.93 29.00
C GLU A 258 6.03 7.52 30.05
N LYS A 259 4.88 8.20 30.08
CA LYS A 259 3.78 7.87 31.00
C LYS A 259 3.19 6.49 30.73
N GLN A 260 3.05 6.10 29.46
CA GLN A 260 2.48 4.81 29.04
C GLN A 260 3.47 3.66 29.21
N LEU A 261 4.74 3.89 28.89
CA LEU A 261 5.76 2.86 28.87
C LEU A 261 6.47 2.71 30.23
N GLY A 262 6.64 3.81 30.96
CA GLY A 262 7.33 3.82 32.25
C GLY A 262 8.80 3.43 32.13
N THR A 263 9.32 2.77 33.17
CA THR A 263 10.70 2.29 33.21
C THR A 263 10.76 0.81 32.84
N ALA A 264 11.62 0.47 31.88
CA ALA A 264 11.90 -0.92 31.56
C ALA A 264 12.76 -1.56 32.70
N VAL A 265 12.64 -2.86 32.84
CA VAL A 265 13.34 -3.64 33.85
C VAL A 265 14.11 -4.75 33.14
N LYS A 266 15.37 -4.95 33.57
CA LYS A 266 16.22 -6.02 33.04
C LYS A 266 15.54 -7.37 33.21
N GLN A 267 15.36 -8.04 32.08
CA GLN A 267 14.59 -9.28 32.00
C GLN A 267 15.40 -10.50 32.41
N GLU A 268 14.67 -11.51 32.88
CA GLU A 268 15.21 -12.86 33.05
C GLU A 268 15.05 -13.64 31.73
N SER A 269 15.86 -14.66 31.55
CA SER A 269 15.81 -15.52 30.36
C SER A 269 14.47 -16.29 30.19
N THR A 270 13.66 -16.32 31.25
CA THR A 270 12.33 -16.95 31.29
C THR A 270 11.20 -16.05 30.80
N SER A 271 11.46 -14.73 30.62
CA SER A 271 10.46 -13.79 30.13
C SER A 271 10.15 -14.06 28.67
N MET A 272 8.88 -14.27 28.33
CA MET A 272 8.44 -14.67 27.01
C MET A 272 7.09 -14.06 26.64
N ALA A 273 6.94 -13.70 25.38
CA ALA A 273 5.66 -13.32 24.77
C ALA A 273 5.42 -14.18 23.54
N THR A 274 4.32 -14.91 23.52
CA THR A 274 3.96 -15.85 22.45
C THR A 274 2.68 -15.41 21.78
N LEU A 275 2.72 -15.21 20.48
CA LEU A 275 1.52 -14.96 19.67
C LEU A 275 0.65 -16.23 19.59
N LYS A 276 -0.61 -16.15 20.01
CA LYS A 276 -1.57 -17.27 20.04
C LYS A 276 -2.59 -17.22 18.90
N SER A 277 -2.96 -16.00 18.48
CA SER A 277 -3.88 -15.79 17.37
C SER A 277 -3.48 -14.55 16.61
N TYR A 278 -3.55 -14.64 15.30
CA TYR A 278 -3.31 -13.53 14.38
C TYR A 278 -4.48 -13.40 13.41
N GLU A 279 -5.22 -12.32 13.55
CA GLU A 279 -6.24 -11.86 12.60
C GLU A 279 -5.90 -10.42 12.17
N PRO A 280 -6.35 -9.95 11.01
CA PRO A 280 -5.98 -8.61 10.52
C PRO A 280 -6.25 -7.47 11.51
N ASN A 281 -7.30 -7.58 12.31
CA ASN A 281 -7.73 -6.57 13.27
C ASN A 281 -7.67 -7.04 14.74
N ASN A 282 -7.24 -8.26 15.00
CA ASN A 282 -7.17 -8.82 16.36
C ASN A 282 -5.94 -9.70 16.54
N LEU A 283 -5.12 -9.37 17.52
CA LEU A 283 -3.91 -10.12 17.87
C LEU A 283 -3.99 -10.53 19.34
N LYS A 284 -3.71 -11.80 19.63
CA LYS A 284 -3.69 -12.32 21.02
C LYS A 284 -2.35 -12.89 21.36
N TYR A 285 -1.80 -12.47 22.49
CA TYR A 285 -0.53 -12.93 23.03
C TYR A 285 -0.71 -13.51 24.42
N GLU A 286 0.03 -14.56 24.70
CA GLU A 286 0.29 -15.03 26.06
C GLU A 286 1.65 -14.52 26.47
N VAL A 287 1.70 -13.78 27.57
CA VAL A 287 2.90 -13.12 28.06
C VAL A 287 3.22 -13.64 29.46
N ASN A 288 4.48 -13.98 29.69
CA ASN A 288 4.96 -14.38 31.01
C ASN A 288 6.24 -13.60 31.34
N SER A 289 6.25 -12.87 32.44
CA SER A 289 7.43 -12.16 32.93
C SER A 289 7.40 -12.06 34.45
N GLU A 290 8.43 -12.52 35.11
CA GLU A 290 8.53 -12.45 36.57
C GLU A 290 8.64 -11.02 37.09
N LYS A 291 9.25 -10.12 36.32
CA LYS A 291 9.51 -8.74 36.73
C LYS A 291 8.56 -7.71 36.04
N GLY A 292 7.79 -8.13 35.05
CA GLY A 292 7.09 -7.20 34.19
C GLY A 292 8.06 -6.39 33.33
N GLY A 293 7.63 -5.23 32.82
CA GLY A 293 8.48 -4.32 32.05
C GLY A 293 7.89 -3.95 30.69
N VAL A 294 8.73 -3.40 29.82
CA VAL A 294 8.29 -2.91 28.51
C VAL A 294 8.35 -4.02 27.47
N LEU A 295 7.18 -4.39 26.95
CA LEU A 295 6.99 -5.34 25.86
C LEU A 295 6.88 -4.58 24.54
N VAL A 296 7.75 -4.90 23.59
CA VAL A 296 7.75 -4.36 22.22
C VAL A 296 7.14 -5.39 21.28
N PHE A 297 6.28 -4.93 20.36
CA PHE A 297 5.67 -5.76 19.33
C PHE A 297 6.28 -5.42 17.97
N SER A 298 6.55 -6.42 17.14
CA SER A 298 7.01 -6.21 15.75
C SER A 298 5.94 -5.60 14.83
N GLU A 299 4.93 -4.98 15.42
CA GLU A 299 3.80 -4.40 14.73
C GLU A 299 3.90 -2.87 14.64
N ILE A 300 3.56 -2.33 13.46
CA ILE A 300 3.63 -0.89 13.22
C ILE A 300 2.60 -0.15 14.08
N TYR A 301 3.05 0.87 14.81
CA TYR A 301 2.17 1.76 15.56
C TYR A 301 1.29 2.56 14.60
N TYR A 302 -0.01 2.42 14.77
CA TYR A 302 -0.99 3.16 13.98
C TYR A 302 -2.17 3.56 14.87
N PRO A 303 -2.72 4.80 14.73
CA PRO A 303 -3.89 5.23 15.50
C PRO A 303 -5.11 4.33 15.25
N GLY A 304 -5.86 4.02 16.30
CA GLY A 304 -7.03 3.15 16.23
C GLY A 304 -6.79 1.73 16.75
N TRP A 305 -5.54 1.36 17.03
CA TRP A 305 -5.27 0.15 17.81
C TRP A 305 -5.47 0.44 19.30
N THR A 306 -6.17 -0.45 19.97
CA THR A 306 -6.35 -0.49 21.42
C THR A 306 -5.75 -1.77 21.98
N ALA A 307 -5.47 -1.78 23.27
CA ALA A 307 -4.91 -2.94 23.93
C ALA A 307 -5.63 -3.22 25.26
N THR A 308 -5.74 -4.50 25.58
CA THR A 308 -6.16 -4.97 26.91
C THR A 308 -5.16 -5.98 27.46
N VAL A 309 -4.99 -5.96 28.76
CA VAL A 309 -4.24 -6.98 29.53
C VAL A 309 -5.22 -7.59 30.51
N ASP A 310 -5.47 -8.90 30.39
CA ASP A 310 -6.48 -9.63 31.19
C ASP A 310 -7.86 -8.95 31.15
N GLY A 311 -8.24 -8.42 29.98
CA GLY A 311 -9.49 -7.71 29.75
C GLY A 311 -9.50 -6.26 30.27
N GLN A 312 -8.43 -5.76 30.89
CA GLN A 312 -8.35 -4.37 31.36
C GLN A 312 -7.64 -3.49 30.31
N PRO A 313 -8.18 -2.32 29.97
CA PRO A 313 -7.60 -1.43 28.97
C PRO A 313 -6.20 -0.94 29.41
N VAL A 314 -5.25 -0.97 28.48
CA VAL A 314 -3.88 -0.46 28.66
C VAL A 314 -3.51 0.41 27.45
N GLU A 315 -2.86 1.54 27.73
CA GLU A 315 -2.43 2.45 26.67
C GLU A 315 -1.20 1.90 25.93
N LEU A 316 -1.23 1.98 24.60
CA LEU A 316 -0.10 1.67 23.73
C LEU A 316 0.83 2.87 23.58
N GLY A 317 2.13 2.64 23.70
CA GLY A 317 3.18 3.58 23.31
C GLY A 317 3.78 3.21 21.95
N ARG A 318 4.60 4.12 21.42
CA ARG A 318 5.45 3.87 20.25
C ARG A 318 6.90 3.87 20.67
N VAL A 319 7.65 2.89 20.17
CA VAL A 319 9.10 2.77 20.32
C VAL A 319 9.76 2.51 18.98
N ASN A 320 11.05 2.65 18.92
CA ASN A 320 11.88 2.33 17.76
C ASN A 320 11.32 2.94 16.47
N TYR A 321 10.85 4.20 16.59
CA TYR A 321 10.31 5.02 15.52
C TYR A 321 8.97 4.59 14.95
N VAL A 322 8.70 3.28 14.85
CA VAL A 322 7.52 2.73 14.16
C VAL A 322 6.77 1.64 14.92
N LEU A 323 7.34 1.05 15.99
CA LEU A 323 6.78 -0.15 16.64
C LEU A 323 5.85 0.19 17.81
N ARG A 324 4.90 -0.70 18.07
CA ARG A 324 4.06 -0.64 19.28
C ARG A 324 4.78 -1.18 20.48
N ALA A 325 4.49 -0.62 21.63
CA ALA A 325 4.94 -1.16 22.91
C ALA A 325 3.94 -0.86 24.02
N MET A 326 4.03 -1.60 25.12
CA MET A 326 3.24 -1.37 26.33
C MET A 326 4.00 -1.82 27.56
N ASN A 327 3.59 -1.33 28.72
CA ASN A 327 4.08 -1.80 29.99
C ASN A 327 3.25 -2.99 30.47
N ILE A 328 3.92 -4.07 30.91
CA ILE A 328 3.30 -5.28 31.45
C ILE A 328 3.72 -5.42 32.93
N LYS A 329 2.76 -5.75 33.78
CA LYS A 329 3.02 -6.07 35.19
C LYS A 329 3.70 -7.45 35.34
N PRO A 330 4.33 -7.75 36.48
CA PRO A 330 4.82 -9.09 36.76
C PRO A 330 3.72 -10.14 36.74
N GLY A 331 3.99 -11.30 36.15
CA GLY A 331 3.06 -12.43 36.10
C GLY A 331 2.83 -13.00 34.69
N LYS A 332 1.78 -13.84 34.61
CA LYS A 332 1.24 -14.36 33.33
C LYS A 332 0.02 -13.56 32.97
N HIS A 333 -0.01 -13.12 31.72
CA HIS A 333 -1.06 -12.23 31.21
C HIS A 333 -1.51 -12.66 29.82
N GLU A 334 -2.78 -12.43 29.53
CA GLU A 334 -3.31 -12.41 28.18
C GLU A 334 -3.32 -10.96 27.68
N VAL A 335 -2.67 -10.71 26.54
CA VAL A 335 -2.65 -9.41 25.88
C VAL A 335 -3.45 -9.50 24.58
N VAL A 336 -4.44 -8.63 24.43
CA VAL A 336 -5.25 -8.54 23.21
C VAL A 336 -5.08 -7.15 22.60
N LEU A 337 -4.73 -7.11 21.31
CA LEU A 337 -4.66 -5.90 20.52
C LEU A 337 -5.81 -5.91 19.52
N ASP A 338 -6.65 -4.86 19.52
CA ASP A 338 -7.81 -4.70 18.64
C ASP A 338 -7.72 -3.42 17.82
N PHE A 339 -8.11 -3.49 16.53
CA PHE A 339 -8.13 -2.36 15.63
C PHE A 339 -9.55 -1.95 15.28
N HIS A 340 -10.03 -0.89 15.92
CA HIS A 340 -11.35 -0.29 15.69
C HIS A 340 -11.28 1.23 15.65
N PRO A 341 -10.77 1.84 14.56
CA PRO A 341 -10.64 3.28 14.47
C PRO A 341 -12.01 3.96 14.38
N ALA A 342 -12.33 4.79 15.37
CA ALA A 342 -13.58 5.54 15.42
C ALA A 342 -13.84 6.41 14.17
N SER A 343 -12.78 6.84 13.49
CA SER A 343 -12.87 7.60 12.25
C SER A 343 -13.59 6.83 11.14
N ILE A 344 -13.40 5.52 11.02
CA ILE A 344 -14.08 4.69 10.00
C ILE A 344 -15.56 4.62 10.33
N ASN A 345 -15.93 4.23 11.54
CA ASN A 345 -17.34 4.11 11.95
C ASN A 345 -18.11 5.43 11.79
N ASN A 346 -17.49 6.55 12.16
CA ASN A 346 -18.12 7.86 12.04
C ASN A 346 -18.28 8.30 10.57
N THR A 347 -17.28 8.08 9.73
CA THR A 347 -17.36 8.43 8.30
C THR A 347 -18.32 7.53 7.55
N GLU A 348 -18.40 6.24 7.87
CA GLU A 348 -19.42 5.34 7.30
C GLU A 348 -20.83 5.78 7.66
N ALA A 349 -21.09 6.13 8.93
CA ALA A 349 -22.41 6.65 9.35
C ALA A 349 -22.80 7.91 8.57
N VAL A 350 -21.87 8.84 8.36
CA VAL A 350 -22.10 10.05 7.55
C VAL A 350 -22.37 9.68 6.09
N ALA A 351 -21.60 8.76 5.51
CA ALA A 351 -21.75 8.32 4.13
C ALA A 351 -23.11 7.65 3.90
N TYR A 352 -23.51 6.70 4.76
CA TYR A 352 -24.82 6.06 4.66
C TYR A 352 -25.97 7.05 4.81
N THR A 353 -25.85 8.02 5.74
CA THR A 353 -26.84 9.09 5.88
C THR A 353 -26.95 9.92 4.61
N ALA A 354 -25.84 10.30 4.00
CA ALA A 354 -25.83 11.04 2.74
C ALA A 354 -26.46 10.22 1.59
N TYR A 355 -26.16 8.93 1.48
CA TYR A 355 -26.81 8.05 0.51
C TYR A 355 -28.32 7.95 0.72
N ALA A 356 -28.78 7.81 1.96
CA ALA A 356 -30.21 7.78 2.28
C ALA A 356 -30.91 9.09 1.85
N ILE A 357 -30.31 10.25 2.12
CA ILE A 357 -30.83 11.55 1.69
C ILE A 357 -30.90 11.63 0.16
N LEU A 358 -29.86 11.23 -0.56
CA LEU A 358 -29.85 11.23 -2.03
C LEU A 358 -30.93 10.31 -2.61
N MET A 359 -31.13 9.13 -2.04
CA MET A 359 -32.18 8.20 -2.46
C MET A 359 -33.59 8.79 -2.25
N VAL A 360 -33.83 9.44 -1.09
CA VAL A 360 -35.08 10.13 -0.81
C VAL A 360 -35.31 11.28 -1.79
N MET A 361 -34.29 12.09 -2.10
CA MET A 361 -34.38 13.17 -3.08
C MET A 361 -34.69 12.64 -4.49
N ALA A 362 -34.04 11.57 -4.91
CA ALA A 362 -34.31 10.94 -6.21
C ALA A 362 -35.73 10.39 -6.29
N ALA A 363 -36.18 9.67 -5.27
CA ALA A 363 -37.55 9.16 -5.17
C ALA A 363 -38.59 10.30 -5.18
N PHE A 364 -38.32 11.38 -4.45
CA PHE A 364 -39.16 12.57 -4.46
C PHE A 364 -39.23 13.24 -5.84
N GLY A 365 -38.10 13.34 -6.55
CA GLY A 365 -38.04 13.85 -7.91
C GLY A 365 -38.92 13.03 -8.88
N VAL A 366 -38.79 11.70 -8.84
CA VAL A 366 -39.61 10.78 -9.64
C VAL A 366 -41.11 10.90 -9.28
N PHE A 367 -41.41 10.95 -7.98
CA PHE A 367 -42.77 11.11 -7.50
C PHE A 367 -43.39 12.44 -7.97
N MET A 368 -42.66 13.55 -7.90
CA MET A 368 -43.13 14.87 -8.33
C MET A 368 -43.40 14.90 -9.84
N GLU A 369 -42.56 14.26 -10.65
CA GLU A 369 -42.77 14.16 -12.09
C GLU A 369 -44.01 13.30 -12.43
N TRP A 370 -44.14 12.14 -11.76
CA TRP A 370 -45.33 11.29 -11.86
C TRP A 370 -46.59 12.04 -11.45
N TYR A 371 -46.58 12.77 -10.31
CA TYR A 371 -47.69 13.56 -9.83
C TYR A 371 -48.12 14.68 -10.80
N LYS A 372 -47.14 15.42 -11.39
CA LYS A 372 -47.36 16.42 -12.41
C LYS A 372 -48.04 15.82 -13.63
N ARG A 373 -47.56 14.67 -14.12
CA ARG A 373 -48.17 13.96 -15.26
C ARG A 373 -49.58 13.50 -14.97
N HIS A 374 -49.81 12.98 -13.78
CA HIS A 374 -51.15 12.52 -13.34
C HIS A 374 -52.17 13.68 -13.22
N ARG A 375 -51.74 14.81 -12.69
CA ARG A 375 -52.60 16.03 -12.66
C ARG A 375 -52.92 16.54 -14.05
N LYS A 376 -51.97 16.59 -14.95
CA LYS A 376 -52.22 16.99 -16.35
C LYS A 376 -53.17 16.02 -17.08
N ALA A 377 -53.01 14.72 -16.87
CA ALA A 377 -53.92 13.72 -17.45
C ALA A 377 -55.35 13.83 -16.91
N LYS A 378 -55.54 14.10 -15.60
CA LYS A 378 -56.87 14.37 -15.00
C LYS A 378 -57.52 15.64 -15.54
N ALA A 379 -56.72 16.71 -15.70
CA ALA A 379 -57.23 17.97 -16.25
C ALA A 379 -57.69 17.82 -17.70
N LEU A 380 -56.92 17.09 -18.53
CA LEU A 380 -57.26 16.78 -19.91
C LEU A 380 -58.56 15.90 -20.03
N LYS A 381 -58.73 14.92 -19.12
CA LYS A 381 -59.95 14.12 -19.06
C LYS A 381 -61.18 14.96 -18.71
N LYS A 382 -61.09 15.90 -17.76
CA LYS A 382 -62.15 16.82 -17.43
C LYS A 382 -62.50 17.77 -18.56
N ALA A 383 -61.52 18.30 -19.29
CA ALA A 383 -61.76 19.19 -20.44
C ALA A 383 -62.35 18.48 -21.67
N LYS A 384 -62.23 17.14 -21.76
CA LYS A 384 -62.87 16.35 -22.83
C LYS A 384 -64.29 15.88 -22.46
N ALA A 385 -64.69 15.97 -21.21
CA ALA A 385 -65.99 15.54 -20.68
C ALA A 385 -66.95 16.73 -20.48
N ALA A 386 -66.45 17.96 -20.61
CA ALA A 386 -67.24 19.20 -20.69
C ALA A 386 -67.34 19.66 -22.15
#